data_3c37baf74beb1abbed7d602dd606fdf2
#
_entry.id   3c37baf74beb1abbed7d602dd606fdf2
#
_cell.length_a   1.000
_cell.length_b   1.000
_cell.length_c   1.000
_cell.angle_alpha   90.00
_cell.angle_beta   90.00
_cell.angle_gamma   90.00
#
_symmetry.space_group_name_H-M   'P 1'
#
loop_
_entity.id
_entity.type
_entity.pdbx_description
1 polymer ?
#
loop_
_entity_poly.entity_id
_entity_poly.type
_entity_poly.pdbx_seq_one_letter_code
_entity_poly.pdbx_strand_id
1 'polypeptide(L)'
;GGTDAVIHEVQRFIDLLPTNLPHAVTRDVRFRNYFIPKGTDIITSLTSVLHDEKAFPNPKVFDPGHFLDESGNFKKSDYFMPFSAGKRMCVGEGLARMELFLFLTSILQNFKSQSLVEPKDLDITAVVNGFVSVPPSFQLCFIPI
;
A
#
# COMPACT_ATOMS: atom_id res chain seq x y z
N GLY A 1 4.34 5.40 -16.14
CA GLY A 1 5.74 5.53 -15.90
C GLY A 1 6.15 5.60 -14.45
N GLY A 2 7.14 6.47 -14.18
CA GLY A 2 7.72 6.60 -12.86
C GLY A 2 6.73 7.01 -11.76
N THR A 3 5.78 7.89 -12.09
CA THR A 3 4.75 8.33 -11.13
C THR A 3 3.88 7.16 -10.68
N ASP A 4 3.51 6.27 -11.58
CA ASP A 4 2.72 5.07 -11.22
C ASP A 4 3.51 4.16 -10.29
N ALA A 5 4.81 3.97 -10.55
CA ALA A 5 5.69 3.17 -9.69
C ALA A 5 5.79 3.77 -8.28
N VAL A 6 5.93 5.08 -8.17
CA VAL A 6 5.96 5.78 -6.86
C VAL A 6 4.65 5.61 -6.11
N ILE A 7 3.50 5.82 -6.76
CA ILE A 7 2.18 5.67 -6.13
C ILE A 7 1.96 4.23 -5.65
N HIS A 8 2.33 3.24 -6.46
CA HIS A 8 2.24 1.84 -6.06
C HIS A 8 3.15 1.53 -4.87
N GLU A 9 4.38 2.04 -4.89
CA GLU A 9 5.32 1.81 -3.78
C GLU A 9 4.88 2.49 -2.49
N VAL A 10 4.32 3.70 -2.55
CA VAL A 10 3.74 4.36 -1.36
C VAL A 10 2.66 3.47 -0.74
N GLN A 11 1.74 2.95 -1.54
CA GLN A 11 0.66 2.10 -1.05
C GLN A 11 1.16 0.76 -0.49
N ARG A 12 2.14 0.15 -1.17
CA ARG A 12 2.77 -1.08 -0.69
C ARG A 12 3.48 -0.86 0.65
N PHE A 13 4.31 0.17 0.71
CA PHE A 13 5.19 0.42 1.84
C PHE A 13 4.42 0.85 3.09
N ILE A 14 3.42 1.72 2.96
CA ILE A 14 2.60 2.16 4.11
C ILE A 14 1.72 1.02 4.64
N ASP A 15 1.30 0.10 3.76
CA ASP A 15 0.45 -1.03 4.17
C ASP A 15 -0.77 -0.54 4.97
N LEU A 16 -1.59 0.27 4.34
CA LEU A 16 -2.64 1.07 4.99
C LEU A 16 -3.60 0.25 5.85
N LEU A 17 -4.00 -0.94 5.39
CA LEU A 17 -4.87 -1.88 6.11
C LEU A 17 -4.17 -3.24 6.26
N PRO A 18 -3.25 -3.39 7.23
CA PRO A 18 -2.39 -4.58 7.35
C PRO A 18 -3.14 -5.90 7.43
N THR A 19 -4.27 -5.89 8.12
CA THR A 19 -5.09 -7.08 8.37
C THR A 19 -6.37 -7.12 7.55
N ASN A 20 -6.51 -6.23 6.55
CA ASN A 20 -7.74 -6.09 5.80
C ASN A 20 -8.93 -5.76 6.71
N LEU A 21 -10.14 -5.75 6.17
CA LEU A 21 -11.36 -5.71 6.97
C LEU A 21 -11.74 -7.14 7.38
N PRO A 22 -12.20 -7.36 8.62
CA PRO A 22 -12.69 -8.67 9.02
C PRO A 22 -13.87 -9.13 8.17
N HIS A 23 -13.87 -10.41 7.81
CA HIS A 23 -14.95 -11.09 7.12
C HIS A 23 -15.40 -12.29 7.93
N ALA A 24 -16.53 -12.88 7.58
CA ALA A 24 -16.95 -14.15 8.14
C ALA A 24 -17.40 -15.09 7.02
N VAL A 25 -17.16 -16.38 7.20
CA VAL A 25 -17.68 -17.37 6.25
C VAL A 25 -19.19 -17.56 6.47
N THR A 26 -19.96 -17.56 5.38
CA THR A 26 -21.44 -17.68 5.41
C THR A 26 -21.91 -19.12 5.40
N ARG A 27 -21.02 -20.08 5.25
CA ARG A 27 -21.25 -21.53 5.25
C ARG A 27 -19.99 -22.23 5.72
N ASP A 28 -20.10 -23.54 6.01
CA ASP A 28 -18.93 -24.38 6.26
C ASP A 28 -18.04 -24.41 5.02
N VAL A 29 -16.73 -24.20 5.20
CA VAL A 29 -15.75 -24.14 4.12
C VAL A 29 -14.56 -25.05 4.44
N ARG A 30 -14.11 -25.80 3.42
CA ARG A 30 -12.79 -26.41 3.45
C ARG A 30 -11.80 -25.51 2.68
N PHE A 31 -10.74 -25.12 3.38
CA PHE A 31 -9.64 -24.37 2.78
C PHE A 31 -8.35 -25.15 3.00
N ARG A 32 -7.79 -25.68 1.92
CA ARG A 32 -6.69 -26.64 2.00
C ARG A 32 -7.05 -27.78 2.94
N ASN A 33 -6.27 -28.01 4.00
CA ASN A 33 -6.50 -29.06 5.00
C ASN A 33 -7.31 -28.58 6.21
N TYR A 34 -7.80 -27.35 6.18
CA TYR A 34 -8.56 -26.76 7.28
C TYR A 34 -10.05 -26.82 7.02
N PHE A 35 -10.80 -27.15 8.06
CA PHE A 35 -12.24 -27.01 8.09
C PHE A 35 -12.59 -25.72 8.85
N ILE A 36 -13.36 -24.86 8.19
CA ILE A 36 -13.77 -23.56 8.73
C ILE A 36 -15.28 -23.59 8.88
N PRO A 37 -15.81 -23.66 10.11
CA PRO A 37 -17.25 -23.64 10.36
C PRO A 37 -17.91 -22.33 9.92
N LYS A 38 -19.17 -22.41 9.53
CA LYS A 38 -20.01 -21.24 9.27
C LYS A 38 -19.93 -20.23 10.43
N GLY A 39 -19.82 -18.96 10.11
CA GLY A 39 -19.75 -17.86 11.08
C GLY A 39 -18.37 -17.58 11.66
N THR A 40 -17.34 -18.36 11.26
CA THR A 40 -15.96 -18.09 11.67
C THR A 40 -15.48 -16.78 11.06
N ASP A 41 -14.91 -15.93 11.90
CA ASP A 41 -14.26 -14.70 11.44
C ASP A 41 -12.95 -14.99 10.71
N ILE A 42 -12.75 -14.31 9.60
CA ILE A 42 -11.57 -14.45 8.74
C ILE A 42 -10.84 -13.09 8.70
N ILE A 43 -9.61 -13.13 9.13
CA ILE A 43 -8.69 -11.99 9.01
C ILE A 43 -7.59 -12.38 8.03
N THR A 44 -7.43 -11.59 6.97
CA THR A 44 -6.39 -11.81 5.95
C THR A 44 -5.25 -10.83 6.15
N SER A 45 -4.03 -11.32 6.27
CA SER A 45 -2.85 -10.47 6.39
C SER A 45 -2.42 -9.95 5.01
N LEU A 46 -2.76 -8.70 4.70
CA LEU A 46 -2.25 -8.03 3.50
C LEU A 46 -0.75 -7.72 3.63
N THR A 47 -0.27 -7.48 4.85
CA THR A 47 1.15 -7.30 5.16
C THR A 47 2.00 -8.44 4.65
N SER A 48 1.56 -9.68 4.84
CA SER A 48 2.33 -10.87 4.43
C SER A 48 2.57 -10.94 2.92
N VAL A 49 1.69 -10.34 2.13
CA VAL A 49 1.79 -10.29 0.68
C VAL A 49 2.56 -9.05 0.21
N LEU A 50 2.22 -7.87 0.76
CA LEU A 50 2.85 -6.61 0.39
C LEU A 50 4.32 -6.51 0.83
N HIS A 51 4.73 -7.31 1.81
CA HIS A 51 6.10 -7.40 2.30
C HIS A 51 6.74 -8.77 2.05
N ASP A 52 6.21 -9.53 1.09
CA ASP A 52 6.82 -10.79 0.68
C ASP A 52 8.14 -10.53 -0.05
N GLU A 53 9.22 -11.10 0.46
CA GLU A 53 10.58 -10.86 -0.03
C GLU A 53 10.82 -11.44 -1.45
N LYS A 54 10.06 -12.46 -1.84
CA LYS A 54 10.13 -13.05 -3.18
C LYS A 54 9.47 -12.16 -4.22
N ALA A 55 8.41 -11.44 -3.81
CA ALA A 55 7.70 -10.52 -4.69
C ALA A 55 8.34 -9.13 -4.71
N PHE A 56 8.82 -8.68 -3.55
CA PHE A 56 9.39 -7.36 -3.33
C PHE A 56 10.72 -7.48 -2.57
N PRO A 57 11.85 -7.63 -3.26
CA PRO A 57 13.16 -7.75 -2.62
C PRO A 57 13.45 -6.58 -1.68
N ASN A 58 13.98 -6.85 -0.49
CA ASN A 58 14.17 -5.85 0.57
C ASN A 58 12.87 -5.08 0.90
N PRO A 59 11.77 -5.75 1.29
CA PRO A 59 10.45 -5.16 1.34
C PRO A 59 10.30 -4.04 2.39
N LYS A 60 11.24 -3.92 3.31
CA LYS A 60 11.30 -2.85 4.33
C LYS A 60 11.92 -1.56 3.82
N VAL A 61 12.43 -1.55 2.59
CA VAL A 61 12.99 -0.37 1.94
C VAL A 61 11.95 0.22 1.00
N PHE A 62 11.79 1.53 1.02
CA PHE A 62 10.98 2.24 0.04
C PHE A 62 11.74 2.31 -1.28
N ASP A 63 11.31 1.53 -2.25
CA ASP A 63 11.96 1.44 -3.55
C ASP A 63 10.93 1.33 -4.69
N PRO A 64 10.66 2.43 -5.41
CA PRO A 64 9.79 2.37 -6.59
C PRO A 64 10.24 1.38 -7.67
N GLY A 65 11.49 0.94 -7.63
CA GLY A 65 12.04 -0.10 -8.50
C GLY A 65 11.28 -1.43 -8.42
N HIS A 66 10.59 -1.70 -7.31
CA HIS A 66 9.69 -2.85 -7.18
C HIS A 66 8.63 -2.91 -8.30
N PHE A 67 8.27 -1.75 -8.85
CA PHE A 67 7.24 -1.60 -9.88
C PHE A 67 7.80 -1.10 -11.22
N LEU A 68 9.08 -1.32 -11.46
CA LEU A 68 9.74 -1.01 -12.73
C LEU A 68 10.33 -2.29 -13.34
N ASP A 69 10.28 -2.38 -14.66
CA ASP A 69 11.01 -3.40 -15.40
C ASP A 69 12.46 -2.96 -15.67
N GLU A 70 13.24 -3.81 -16.30
CA GLU A 70 14.65 -3.56 -16.65
C GLU A 70 14.84 -2.33 -17.57
N SER A 71 13.79 -1.96 -18.31
CA SER A 71 13.76 -0.78 -19.19
C SER A 71 13.28 0.48 -18.48
N GLY A 72 12.95 0.40 -17.18
CA GLY A 72 12.42 1.52 -16.40
C GLY A 72 10.94 1.82 -16.64
N ASN A 73 10.21 0.93 -17.29
CA ASN A 73 8.77 1.05 -17.47
C ASN A 73 8.00 0.47 -16.29
N PHE A 74 6.80 1.00 -16.06
CA PHE A 74 5.92 0.48 -15.03
C PHE A 74 5.59 -0.99 -15.26
N LYS A 75 5.75 -1.78 -14.20
CA LYS A 75 5.48 -3.22 -14.18
C LYS A 75 4.42 -3.51 -13.11
N LYS A 76 3.33 -4.13 -13.52
CA LYS A 76 2.31 -4.64 -12.59
C LYS A 76 2.85 -5.83 -11.79
N SER A 77 2.35 -5.98 -10.56
CA SER A 77 2.61 -7.15 -9.71
C SER A 77 1.29 -7.74 -9.24
N ASP A 78 1.14 -9.05 -9.37
CA ASP A 78 -0.03 -9.78 -8.86
C ASP A 78 -0.07 -9.82 -7.31
N TYR A 79 1.06 -9.52 -6.68
CA TYR A 79 1.19 -9.40 -5.22
C TYR A 79 0.79 -8.01 -4.70
N PHE A 80 0.61 -7.04 -5.59
CA PHE A 80 0.15 -5.71 -5.20
C PHE A 80 -1.37 -5.71 -5.02
N MET A 81 -1.81 -5.87 -3.78
CA MET A 81 -3.22 -5.94 -3.44
C MET A 81 -3.60 -5.13 -2.18
N PRO A 82 -3.25 -3.85 -2.11
CA PRO A 82 -3.60 -3.01 -0.95
C PRO A 82 -5.11 -2.80 -0.80
N PHE A 83 -5.88 -3.09 -1.84
CA PHE A 83 -7.35 -3.05 -1.87
C PHE A 83 -7.97 -4.44 -1.73
N SER A 84 -7.19 -5.44 -1.25
CA SER A 84 -7.61 -6.83 -1.20
C SER A 84 -7.78 -7.45 -2.59
N ALA A 85 -8.40 -8.61 -2.67
CA ALA A 85 -8.60 -9.35 -3.91
C ALA A 85 -9.90 -10.14 -3.88
N GLY A 86 -10.32 -10.63 -5.06
CA GLY A 86 -11.51 -11.47 -5.20
C GLY A 86 -12.82 -10.70 -5.13
N LYS A 87 -13.91 -11.41 -4.82
CA LYS A 87 -15.27 -10.85 -4.84
C LYS A 87 -15.51 -9.78 -3.76
N ARG A 88 -14.65 -9.70 -2.75
CA ARG A 88 -14.75 -8.76 -1.64
C ARG A 88 -13.65 -7.69 -1.68
N MET A 89 -12.99 -7.51 -2.82
CA MET A 89 -12.06 -6.41 -3.02
C MET A 89 -12.75 -5.05 -2.84
N CYS A 90 -11.97 -4.04 -2.53
CA CYS A 90 -12.47 -2.67 -2.32
C CYS A 90 -13.20 -2.16 -3.58
N VAL A 91 -14.45 -1.77 -3.42
CA VAL A 91 -15.25 -1.20 -4.52
C VAL A 91 -14.75 0.17 -4.95
N GLY A 92 -14.09 0.90 -4.04
CA GLY A 92 -13.54 2.24 -4.28
C GLY A 92 -12.13 2.28 -4.85
N GLU A 93 -11.53 1.14 -5.22
CA GLU A 93 -10.14 1.08 -5.72
C GLU A 93 -9.89 2.03 -6.89
N GLY A 94 -10.76 2.04 -7.89
CA GLY A 94 -10.61 2.90 -9.07
C GLY A 94 -10.62 4.38 -8.72
N LEU A 95 -11.53 4.80 -7.83
CA LEU A 95 -11.61 6.18 -7.35
C LEU A 95 -10.37 6.55 -6.54
N ALA A 96 -9.98 5.71 -5.59
CA ALA A 96 -8.82 5.95 -4.75
C ALA A 96 -7.52 6.11 -5.58
N ARG A 97 -7.33 5.29 -6.60
CA ARG A 97 -6.18 5.39 -7.51
C ARG A 97 -6.16 6.71 -8.28
N MET A 98 -7.32 7.15 -8.77
CA MET A 98 -7.44 8.44 -9.44
C MET A 98 -7.12 9.60 -8.49
N GLU A 99 -7.67 9.58 -7.27
CA GLU A 99 -7.44 10.61 -6.27
C GLU A 99 -5.96 10.70 -5.88
N LEU A 100 -5.32 9.58 -5.60
CA LEU A 100 -3.89 9.54 -5.27
C LEU A 100 -3.05 10.15 -6.41
N PHE A 101 -3.34 9.79 -7.65
CA PHE A 101 -2.64 10.32 -8.80
C PHE A 101 -2.85 11.83 -8.95
N LEU A 102 -4.10 12.28 -8.92
CA LEU A 102 -4.45 13.69 -9.12
C LEU A 102 -3.91 14.58 -8.01
N PHE A 103 -4.06 14.20 -6.74
CA PHE A 103 -3.56 15.00 -5.63
C PHE A 103 -2.03 15.05 -5.63
N LEU A 104 -1.36 13.94 -5.79
CA LEU A 104 0.10 13.90 -5.82
C LEU A 104 0.66 14.73 -6.96
N THR A 105 0.16 14.53 -8.18
CA THR A 105 0.65 15.25 -9.36
C THR A 105 0.33 16.74 -9.29
N SER A 106 -0.85 17.13 -8.80
CA SER A 106 -1.22 18.53 -8.63
C SER A 106 -0.32 19.25 -7.62
N ILE A 107 0.02 18.57 -6.52
CA ILE A 107 0.95 19.13 -5.54
C ILE A 107 2.35 19.30 -6.17
N LEU A 108 2.86 18.25 -6.80
CA LEU A 108 4.20 18.27 -7.40
C LEU A 108 4.35 19.24 -8.58
N GLN A 109 3.25 19.52 -9.29
CA GLN A 109 3.26 20.51 -10.39
C GLN A 109 3.24 21.96 -9.91
N ASN A 110 2.73 22.23 -8.72
CA ASN A 110 2.51 23.59 -8.23
C ASN A 110 3.41 23.96 -7.05
N PHE A 111 4.02 22.96 -6.40
CA PHE A 111 4.80 23.18 -5.19
C PHE A 111 6.08 22.37 -5.19
N LYS A 112 7.12 22.97 -4.65
CA LYS A 112 8.31 22.25 -4.20
C LYS A 112 8.11 21.88 -2.72
N SER A 113 8.22 20.62 -2.39
CA SER A 113 8.19 20.14 -1.01
C SER A 113 9.53 20.33 -0.34
N GLN A 114 9.54 20.87 0.86
CA GLN A 114 10.73 21.01 1.67
C GLN A 114 10.48 20.48 3.07
N SER A 115 11.29 19.53 3.49
CA SER A 115 11.29 19.03 4.86
C SER A 115 11.99 20.03 5.80
N LEU A 116 11.55 20.08 7.07
CA LEU A 116 12.21 20.84 8.13
C LEU A 116 13.42 20.10 8.72
N VAL A 117 13.58 18.83 8.39
CA VAL A 117 14.72 17.99 8.77
C VAL A 117 15.41 17.47 7.50
N GLU A 118 16.66 17.03 7.64
CA GLU A 118 17.35 16.37 6.53
C GLU A 118 16.57 15.11 6.08
N PRO A 119 16.49 14.83 4.78
CA PRO A 119 15.76 13.65 4.28
C PRO A 119 16.18 12.33 4.94
N LYS A 120 17.46 12.17 5.28
CA LYS A 120 18.02 11.00 5.98
C LYS A 120 17.48 10.83 7.41
N ASP A 121 17.01 11.93 8.04
CA ASP A 121 16.52 11.95 9.42
C ASP A 121 14.98 11.83 9.48
N LEU A 122 14.31 11.74 8.32
CA LEU A 122 12.88 11.48 8.24
C LEU A 122 12.61 10.05 8.63
N ASP A 123 11.77 9.84 9.65
CA ASP A 123 11.26 8.52 9.99
C ASP A 123 10.07 8.20 9.09
N ILE A 124 10.22 7.17 8.27
CA ILE A 124 9.18 6.66 7.37
C ILE A 124 8.59 5.33 7.85
N THR A 125 8.92 4.92 9.08
CA THR A 125 8.37 3.69 9.66
C THR A 125 6.89 3.87 9.94
N ALA A 126 6.06 2.99 9.37
CA ALA A 126 4.62 3.03 9.59
C ALA A 126 4.27 2.78 11.07
N VAL A 127 3.32 3.53 11.58
CA VAL A 127 2.73 3.36 12.91
C VAL A 127 1.33 2.78 12.75
N VAL A 128 1.07 1.66 13.43
CA VAL A 128 -0.26 1.04 13.42
C VAL A 128 -1.13 1.75 14.46
N ASN A 129 -2.25 2.31 14.01
CA ASN A 129 -3.25 2.96 14.86
C ASN A 129 -4.62 2.31 14.62
N GLY A 130 -5.03 1.43 15.51
CA GLY A 130 -6.21 0.60 15.31
C GLY A 130 -6.04 -0.35 14.12
N PHE A 131 -6.83 -0.16 13.05
CA PHE A 131 -6.77 -0.98 11.83
C PHE A 131 -5.90 -0.40 10.73
N VAL A 132 -5.36 0.80 10.92
CA VAL A 132 -4.74 1.58 9.86
C VAL A 132 -3.27 1.84 10.17
N SER A 133 -2.41 1.66 9.17
CA SER A 133 -1.03 2.11 9.23
C SER A 133 -0.93 3.55 8.73
N VAL A 134 -0.29 4.40 9.53
CA VAL A 134 -0.10 5.82 9.22
C VAL A 134 1.38 6.20 9.32
N PRO A 135 1.84 7.24 8.63
CA PRO A 135 3.20 7.74 8.82
C PRO A 135 3.34 8.35 10.22
N PRO A 136 4.56 8.39 10.80
CA PRO A 136 4.85 9.17 11.99
C PRO A 136 4.53 10.66 11.75
N SER A 137 4.38 11.42 12.82
CA SER A 137 4.21 12.88 12.71
C SER A 137 5.40 13.51 11.99
N PHE A 138 5.12 14.37 11.03
CA PHE A 138 6.13 15.10 10.27
C PHE A 138 5.64 16.52 9.96
N GLN A 139 6.56 17.38 9.59
CA GLN A 139 6.29 18.74 9.13
C GLN A 139 6.91 18.93 7.74
N LEU A 140 6.17 19.57 6.86
CA LEU A 140 6.54 19.78 5.48
C LEU A 140 6.12 21.19 5.05
N CYS A 141 7.00 21.88 4.35
CA CYS A 141 6.68 23.15 3.71
C CYS A 141 6.40 22.94 2.23
N PHE A 142 5.35 23.58 1.74
CA PHE A 142 5.04 23.66 0.32
C PHE A 142 5.40 25.05 -0.19
N ILE A 143 6.36 25.12 -1.10
CA ILE A 143 6.84 26.37 -1.70
C ILE A 143 6.27 26.43 -3.11
N PRO A 144 5.45 27.46 -3.44
CA PRO A 144 4.93 27.62 -4.80
C PRO A 144 6.04 27.75 -5.83
N ILE A 145 5.86 27.15 -6.99
CA ILE A 145 6.79 27.24 -8.13
C ILE A 145 6.11 27.83 -9.35
#